data_6d8b80c281ecf32b616804b663530b7b
#
_entry.id   6d8b80c281ecf32b616804b663530b7b
#
_cell.length_a   1.000
_cell.length_b   1.000
_cell.length_c   1.000
_cell.angle_alpha   90.00
_cell.angle_beta   90.00
_cell.angle_gamma   90.00
#
_symmetry.space_group_name_H-M   'P 1'
#
loop_
_entity.id
_entity.type
_entity.pdbx_description
1 polymer ?
#
loop_
_entity_poly.entity_id
_entity_poly.type
_entity_poly.pdbx_seq_one_letter_code
_entity_poly.pdbx_strand_id
1 'polypeptide(L)'
;MNFTRYEGKGIEVREMIDLCETMPFFAEIRVILVENSGFFKNKCEELADYMKSLPDYIRMVFVEEEVDKRSRMYKAVKACGRITEFARQDEKSLMRWAAGILGREGRKIRTSDMELFLTKTGTDMGNIRMELEKLITYTQGRDIV
;
A
#
# COMPACT_ATOMS: atom_id res chain seq x y z
N MET A 1 22.87 8.16 0.53
CA MET A 1 21.54 8.19 1.16
C MET A 1 20.99 6.77 1.19
N ASN A 2 20.40 6.33 2.29
CA ASN A 2 20.02 4.90 2.48
C ASN A 2 18.55 4.61 2.15
N PHE A 3 17.86 5.53 1.52
CA PHE A 3 16.53 5.36 0.97
C PHE A 3 16.53 5.78 -0.49
N THR A 4 16.03 4.89 -1.35
CA THR A 4 15.87 5.14 -2.80
C THR A 4 14.46 4.72 -3.20
N ARG A 5 13.79 5.55 -4.00
CA ARG A 5 12.47 5.28 -4.55
C ARG A 5 12.56 5.18 -6.06
N TYR A 6 12.01 4.13 -6.60
CA TYR A 6 11.79 3.92 -8.02
C TYR A 6 10.29 3.89 -8.29
N GLU A 7 9.83 4.49 -9.38
CA GLU A 7 8.42 4.55 -9.71
C GLU A 7 8.19 4.39 -11.22
N GLY A 8 7.19 3.60 -11.58
CA GLY A 8 6.74 3.42 -12.95
C GLY A 8 7.50 2.36 -13.75
N LYS A 9 7.08 2.21 -14.99
CA LYS A 9 7.65 1.25 -15.95
C LYS A 9 8.92 1.84 -16.58
N GLY A 10 9.95 1.05 -16.74
CA GLY A 10 11.23 1.52 -17.32
C GLY A 10 12.36 1.68 -16.31
N ILE A 11 12.19 1.12 -15.13
CA ILE A 11 13.24 1.02 -14.13
C ILE A 11 14.33 0.08 -14.67
N GLU A 12 15.56 0.58 -14.72
CA GLU A 12 16.74 -0.22 -15.10
C GLU A 12 17.10 -1.18 -13.98
N VAL A 13 16.80 -2.46 -14.18
CA VAL A 13 16.98 -3.50 -13.17
C VAL A 13 18.45 -3.63 -12.74
N ARG A 14 19.38 -3.50 -13.70
CA ARG A 14 20.83 -3.58 -13.41
C ARG A 14 21.29 -2.48 -12.49
N GLU A 15 20.91 -1.25 -12.75
CA GLU A 15 21.25 -0.11 -11.88
C GLU A 15 20.71 -0.27 -10.47
N MET A 16 19.50 -0.86 -10.35
CA MET A 16 18.90 -1.16 -9.05
C MET A 16 19.68 -2.28 -8.33
N ILE A 17 20.11 -3.32 -9.04
CA ILE A 17 20.95 -4.39 -8.48
C ILE A 17 22.30 -3.83 -8.06
N ASP A 18 22.96 -3.04 -8.90
CA ASP A 18 24.25 -2.39 -8.58
C ASP A 18 24.15 -1.52 -7.32
N LEU A 19 23.02 -0.83 -7.15
CA LEU A 19 22.75 -0.07 -5.93
C LEU A 19 22.60 -0.99 -4.70
N CYS A 20 21.98 -2.16 -4.86
CA CYS A 20 21.85 -3.14 -3.79
C CYS A 20 23.20 -3.73 -3.36
N GLU A 21 24.15 -3.88 -4.27
CA GLU A 21 25.51 -4.40 -3.98
C GLU A 21 26.39 -3.37 -3.25
N THR A 22 25.97 -2.11 -3.19
CA THR A 22 26.70 -1.09 -2.44
C THR A 22 26.27 -1.07 -0.97
N MET A 23 27.21 -1.06 -0.06
CA MET A 23 26.90 -0.99 1.38
C MET A 23 26.16 0.31 1.75
N PRO A 24 25.28 0.26 2.75
CA PRO A 24 24.62 1.45 3.28
C PRO A 24 25.66 2.46 3.81
N PHE A 25 25.39 3.75 3.59
CA PHE A 25 26.27 4.82 4.06
C PHE A 25 25.93 5.20 5.51
N PHE A 26 26.85 4.93 6.44
CA PHE A 26 26.68 5.16 7.88
C PHE A 26 25.35 4.66 8.46
N ALA A 27 24.84 3.50 7.98
CA ALA A 27 23.65 2.86 8.47
C ALA A 27 23.74 1.34 8.32
N GLU A 28 22.93 0.61 9.07
CA GLU A 28 22.87 -0.86 9.00
C GLU A 28 22.01 -1.36 7.83
N ILE A 29 21.07 -0.53 7.37
CA ILE A 29 20.06 -0.93 6.40
C ILE A 29 19.92 0.13 5.32
N ARG A 30 19.72 -0.35 4.07
CA ARG A 30 19.24 0.44 2.94
C ARG A 30 17.84 -0.01 2.57
N VAL A 31 16.93 0.94 2.37
CA VAL A 31 15.57 0.70 1.92
C VAL A 31 15.40 1.12 0.47
N ILE A 32 14.88 0.23 -0.35
CA ILE A 32 14.54 0.49 -1.75
C ILE A 32 13.03 0.29 -1.90
N LEU A 33 12.31 1.36 -2.22
CA LEU A 33 10.89 1.35 -2.51
C LEU A 33 10.68 1.34 -4.02
N VAL A 34 9.95 0.38 -4.51
CA VAL A 34 9.63 0.20 -5.93
C VAL A 34 8.12 0.22 -6.11
N GLU A 35 7.60 1.17 -6.88
CA GLU A 35 6.16 1.36 -7.04
C GLU A 35 5.76 1.28 -8.51
N ASN A 36 4.70 0.54 -8.79
CA ASN A 36 4.08 0.40 -10.11
C ASN A 36 5.07 0.04 -11.24
N SER A 37 6.07 -0.78 -10.90
CA SER A 37 7.14 -1.16 -11.81
C SER A 37 6.68 -2.10 -12.93
N GLY A 38 5.63 -2.88 -12.67
CA GLY A 38 5.15 -3.91 -13.56
C GLY A 38 6.00 -5.20 -13.54
N PHE A 39 6.98 -5.34 -12.65
CA PHE A 39 7.85 -6.52 -12.54
C PHE A 39 7.09 -7.79 -12.19
N PHE A 40 5.94 -7.67 -11.55
CA PHE A 40 5.08 -8.80 -11.20
C PHE A 40 4.09 -9.19 -12.29
N LYS A 41 3.96 -8.39 -13.35
CA LYS A 41 3.12 -8.67 -14.52
C LYS A 41 3.97 -9.08 -15.72
N ASN A 42 5.08 -8.39 -15.94
CA ASN A 42 6.01 -8.63 -17.01
C ASN A 42 7.12 -9.60 -16.58
N LYS A 43 7.81 -10.21 -17.54
CA LYS A 43 8.96 -11.05 -17.22
C LYS A 43 10.10 -10.19 -16.71
N CYS A 44 10.53 -10.45 -15.47
CA CYS A 44 11.68 -9.85 -14.84
C CYS A 44 12.50 -10.95 -14.16
N GLU A 45 13.21 -11.74 -15.00
CA GLU A 45 13.91 -12.94 -14.54
C GLU A 45 15.17 -12.59 -13.75
N GLU A 46 15.90 -11.58 -14.19
CA GLU A 46 17.14 -11.11 -13.58
C GLU A 46 16.92 -10.70 -12.13
N LEU A 47 15.92 -9.85 -11.87
CA LEU A 47 15.59 -9.42 -10.52
C LEU A 47 15.04 -10.58 -9.68
N ALA A 48 14.20 -11.45 -10.26
CA ALA A 48 13.66 -12.60 -9.55
C ALA A 48 14.74 -13.58 -9.09
N ASP A 49 15.80 -13.75 -9.87
CA ASP A 49 16.94 -14.58 -9.49
C ASP A 49 17.81 -13.87 -8.45
N TYR A 50 18.01 -12.57 -8.58
CA TYR A 50 18.75 -11.74 -7.61
C TYR A 50 18.10 -11.75 -6.22
N MET A 51 16.76 -11.77 -6.14
CA MET A 51 16.03 -11.84 -4.86
C MET A 51 16.46 -13.02 -3.96
N LYS A 52 17.05 -14.07 -4.52
CA LYS A 52 17.52 -15.25 -3.76
C LYS A 52 18.84 -14.98 -3.03
N SER A 53 19.60 -13.99 -3.47
CA SER A 53 20.90 -13.59 -2.95
C SER A 53 20.91 -12.15 -2.44
N LEU A 54 19.74 -11.60 -2.13
CA LEU A 54 19.62 -10.23 -1.65
C LEU A 54 20.43 -10.05 -0.35
N PRO A 55 21.32 -9.04 -0.28
CA PRO A 55 22.12 -8.80 0.92
C PRO A 55 21.27 -8.48 2.16
N ASP A 56 21.72 -8.94 3.33
CA ASP A 56 20.99 -8.79 4.59
C ASP A 56 20.73 -7.33 5.01
N TYR A 57 21.56 -6.41 4.52
CA TYR A 57 21.39 -4.97 4.76
C TYR A 57 20.39 -4.29 3.82
N ILE A 58 19.82 -5.00 2.83
CA ILE A 58 18.79 -4.45 1.94
C ILE A 58 17.40 -4.78 2.44
N ARG A 59 16.51 -3.79 2.40
CA ARG A 59 15.06 -3.93 2.52
C ARG A 59 14.40 -3.43 1.27
N MET A 60 13.88 -4.35 0.46
CA MET A 60 13.19 -4.05 -0.78
C MET A 60 11.69 -4.12 -0.55
N VAL A 61 10.97 -3.04 -0.85
CA VAL A 61 9.52 -2.92 -0.70
C VAL A 61 8.92 -2.69 -2.08
N PHE A 62 8.03 -3.56 -2.51
CA PHE A 62 7.29 -3.41 -3.75
C PHE A 62 5.85 -3.01 -3.46
N VAL A 63 5.34 -2.00 -4.15
CA VAL A 63 3.94 -1.57 -4.13
C VAL A 63 3.41 -1.64 -5.55
N GLU A 64 2.55 -2.61 -5.82
CA GLU A 64 2.07 -2.89 -7.17
C GLU A 64 0.54 -2.99 -7.19
N GLU A 65 -0.09 -2.36 -8.17
CA GLU A 65 -1.54 -2.47 -8.38
C GLU A 65 -1.93 -3.76 -9.09
N GLU A 66 -1.06 -4.25 -9.99
CA GLU A 66 -1.31 -5.46 -10.78
C GLU A 66 -0.22 -6.50 -10.56
N VAL A 67 -0.62 -7.67 -10.06
CA VAL A 67 0.29 -8.77 -9.74
C VAL A 67 -0.20 -10.08 -10.35
N ASP A 68 0.62 -10.73 -11.19
CA ASP A 68 0.40 -12.12 -11.56
C ASP A 68 1.05 -13.05 -10.52
N LYS A 69 0.23 -13.73 -9.73
CA LYS A 69 0.68 -14.68 -8.69
C LYS A 69 1.45 -15.88 -9.24
N ARG A 70 1.42 -16.09 -10.58
CA ARG A 70 2.18 -17.14 -11.28
C ARG A 70 3.57 -16.69 -11.70
N SER A 71 3.84 -15.38 -11.70
CA SER A 71 5.12 -14.81 -12.13
C SER A 71 6.29 -15.33 -11.29
N ARG A 72 7.49 -15.37 -11.89
CA ARG A 72 8.73 -15.73 -11.17
C ARG A 72 9.02 -14.75 -10.05
N MET A 73 8.79 -13.47 -10.30
CA MET A 73 9.01 -12.40 -9.32
C MET A 73 8.14 -12.59 -8.07
N TYR A 74 6.83 -12.89 -8.25
CA TYR A 74 5.94 -13.18 -7.13
C TYR A 74 6.43 -14.38 -6.30
N LYS A 75 6.84 -15.46 -6.97
CA LYS A 75 7.36 -16.68 -6.30
C LYS A 75 8.67 -16.40 -5.56
N ALA A 76 9.57 -15.61 -6.15
CA ALA A 76 10.82 -15.21 -5.51
C ALA A 76 10.58 -14.40 -4.25
N VAL A 77 9.75 -13.35 -4.32
CA VAL A 77 9.41 -12.53 -3.15
C VAL A 77 8.68 -13.34 -2.08
N LYS A 78 7.78 -14.25 -2.46
CA LYS A 78 7.09 -15.13 -1.52
C LYS A 78 8.04 -16.06 -0.77
N ALA A 79 9.14 -16.46 -1.38
CA ALA A 79 10.13 -17.37 -0.80
C ALA A 79 11.05 -16.65 0.21
N CYS A 80 11.40 -15.38 -0.01
CA CYS A 80 12.36 -14.65 0.82
C CYS A 80 11.74 -13.50 1.65
N GLY A 81 10.46 -13.19 1.47
CA GLY A 81 9.82 -12.03 2.08
C GLY A 81 8.37 -12.26 2.50
N ARG A 82 7.67 -11.17 2.68
CA ARG A 82 6.26 -11.15 3.04
C ARG A 82 5.44 -10.46 1.96
N ILE A 83 4.28 -11.02 1.63
CA ILE A 83 3.34 -10.45 0.69
C ILE A 83 2.04 -10.13 1.44
N THR A 84 1.53 -8.92 1.25
CA THR A 84 0.24 -8.48 1.78
C THR A 84 -0.60 -7.95 0.62
N GLU A 85 -1.81 -8.46 0.49
CA GLU A 85 -2.77 -8.01 -0.51
C GLU A 85 -3.79 -7.08 0.16
N PHE A 86 -3.94 -5.89 -0.39
CA PHE A 86 -4.93 -4.90 0.02
C PHE A 86 -6.06 -4.87 -1.02
N ALA A 87 -7.03 -5.77 -0.87
CA ALA A 87 -8.20 -5.78 -1.74
C ALA A 87 -9.11 -4.58 -1.45
N ARG A 88 -9.83 -4.12 -2.47
CA ARG A 88 -10.88 -3.12 -2.27
C ARG A 88 -11.91 -3.67 -1.31
N GLN A 89 -12.32 -2.84 -0.36
CA GLN A 89 -13.32 -3.22 0.63
C GLN A 89 -14.72 -3.22 0.02
N ASP A 90 -15.57 -4.15 0.47
CA ASP A 90 -16.98 -4.12 0.14
C ASP A 90 -17.71 -3.02 0.94
N GLU A 91 -18.92 -2.67 0.49
CA GLU A 91 -19.70 -1.60 1.08
C GLU A 91 -19.98 -1.83 2.58
N LYS A 92 -20.27 -3.07 2.98
CA LYS A 92 -20.50 -3.42 4.39
C LYS A 92 -19.27 -3.20 5.26
N SER A 93 -18.09 -3.53 4.74
CA SER A 93 -16.81 -3.31 5.41
C SER A 93 -16.49 -1.82 5.51
N LEU A 94 -16.76 -1.04 4.45
CA LEU A 94 -16.61 0.41 4.46
C LEU A 94 -17.56 1.07 5.46
N MET A 95 -18.84 0.67 5.51
CA MET A 95 -19.81 1.16 6.49
C MET A 95 -19.34 0.91 7.92
N ARG A 96 -18.89 -0.31 8.21
CA ARG A 96 -18.42 -0.70 9.54
C ARG A 96 -17.16 0.08 9.93
N TRP A 97 -16.25 0.25 9.02
CA TRP A 97 -15.02 1.02 9.22
C TRP A 97 -15.31 2.51 9.47
N ALA A 98 -16.16 3.11 8.65
CA ALA A 98 -16.59 4.50 8.79
C ALA A 98 -17.33 4.75 10.12
N ALA A 99 -18.27 3.85 10.48
CA ALA A 99 -18.94 3.89 11.77
C ALA A 99 -17.97 3.73 12.95
N GLY A 100 -16.92 2.93 12.80
CA GLY A 100 -15.87 2.78 13.80
C GLY A 100 -15.04 4.05 14.00
N ILE A 101 -14.80 4.85 12.93
CA ILE A 101 -14.16 6.16 13.05
C ILE A 101 -15.05 7.12 13.83
N LEU A 102 -16.31 7.25 13.43
CA LEU A 102 -17.29 8.10 14.12
C LEU A 102 -17.47 7.71 15.60
N GLY A 103 -17.54 6.41 15.88
CA GLY A 103 -17.68 5.90 17.23
C GLY A 103 -16.51 6.25 18.16
N ARG A 104 -15.27 6.30 17.65
CA ARG A 104 -14.11 6.77 18.44
C ARG A 104 -14.18 8.23 18.82
N GLU A 105 -14.88 9.02 18.01
CA GLU A 105 -15.15 10.44 18.27
C GLU A 105 -16.46 10.67 19.06
N GLY A 106 -17.05 9.59 19.62
CA GLY A 106 -18.30 9.64 20.37
C GLY A 106 -19.54 9.96 19.53
N ARG A 107 -19.46 9.75 18.20
CA ARG A 107 -20.54 10.06 17.25
C ARG A 107 -21.27 8.81 16.82
N LYS A 108 -22.55 8.97 16.52
CA LYS A 108 -23.38 7.93 15.93
C LYS A 108 -23.94 8.39 14.59
N ILE A 109 -24.14 7.47 13.67
CA ILE A 109 -24.76 7.72 12.37
C ILE A 109 -25.82 6.66 12.13
N ARG A 110 -26.94 7.03 11.52
CA ARG A 110 -27.97 6.08 11.11
C ARG A 110 -27.49 5.30 9.88
N THR A 111 -27.95 4.07 9.74
CA THR A 111 -27.57 3.21 8.59
C THR A 111 -27.91 3.87 7.26
N SER A 112 -29.10 4.48 7.13
CA SER A 112 -29.54 5.19 5.93
C SER A 112 -28.64 6.38 5.58
N ASP A 113 -28.17 7.09 6.60
CA ASP A 113 -27.35 8.28 6.40
C ASP A 113 -25.90 7.86 6.02
N MET A 114 -25.43 6.74 6.56
CA MET A 114 -24.15 6.14 6.16
C MET A 114 -24.20 5.64 4.70
N GLU A 115 -25.29 5.00 4.28
CA GLU A 115 -25.48 4.58 2.88
C GLU A 115 -25.49 5.78 1.93
N LEU A 116 -26.21 6.84 2.30
CA LEU A 116 -26.22 8.09 1.54
C LEU A 116 -24.82 8.70 1.49
N PHE A 117 -24.11 8.73 2.61
CA PHE A 117 -22.74 9.23 2.69
C PHE A 117 -21.80 8.48 1.73
N LEU A 118 -21.81 7.14 1.76
CA LEU A 118 -20.98 6.32 0.87
C LEU A 118 -21.38 6.48 -0.61
N THR A 119 -22.66 6.65 -0.90
CA THR A 119 -23.13 6.96 -2.26
C THR A 119 -22.52 8.25 -2.80
N LYS A 120 -22.32 9.26 -1.93
CA LYS A 120 -21.75 10.56 -2.31
C LYS A 120 -20.23 10.57 -2.34
N THR A 121 -19.57 9.86 -1.42
CA THR A 121 -18.10 9.85 -1.29
C THR A 121 -17.44 8.78 -2.15
N GLY A 122 -18.18 7.75 -2.57
CA GLY A 122 -17.66 6.60 -3.29
C GLY A 122 -16.98 5.60 -2.34
N THR A 123 -16.11 4.73 -2.91
CA THR A 123 -15.50 3.60 -2.21
C THR A 123 -14.01 3.82 -1.89
N ASP A 124 -13.44 4.97 -2.21
CA ASP A 124 -12.07 5.30 -1.87
C ASP A 124 -11.94 5.63 -0.38
N MET A 125 -11.14 4.83 0.34
CA MET A 125 -11.01 4.96 1.79
C MET A 125 -10.35 6.27 2.22
N GLY A 126 -9.45 6.82 1.41
CA GLY A 126 -8.81 8.11 1.66
C GLY A 126 -9.83 9.24 1.59
N ASN A 127 -10.65 9.25 0.53
CA ASN A 127 -11.74 10.21 0.36
C ASN A 127 -12.79 10.08 1.46
N ILE A 128 -13.24 8.86 1.77
CA ILE A 128 -14.18 8.61 2.87
C ILE A 128 -13.64 9.17 4.18
N ARG A 129 -12.37 8.93 4.51
CA ARG A 129 -11.76 9.43 5.74
C ARG A 129 -11.77 10.96 5.80
N MET A 130 -11.37 11.61 4.72
CA MET A 130 -11.35 13.08 4.63
C MET A 130 -12.75 13.68 4.81
N GLU A 131 -13.76 13.08 4.17
CA GLU A 131 -15.14 13.54 4.31
C GLU A 131 -15.73 13.26 5.71
N LEU A 132 -15.35 12.14 6.36
CA LEU A 132 -15.70 11.88 7.76
C LEU A 132 -15.09 12.91 8.71
N GLU A 133 -13.84 13.32 8.52
CA GLU A 133 -13.19 14.37 9.33
C GLU A 133 -13.93 15.70 9.22
N LYS A 134 -14.43 16.06 8.04
CA LYS A 134 -15.29 17.24 7.84
C LYS A 134 -16.62 17.09 8.59
N LEU A 135 -17.28 15.93 8.49
CA LEU A 135 -18.55 15.68 9.21
C LEU A 135 -18.35 15.76 10.72
N ILE A 136 -17.30 15.17 11.27
CA ILE A 136 -16.96 15.22 12.69
C ILE A 136 -16.79 16.68 13.15
N THR A 137 -16.06 17.46 12.36
CA THR A 137 -15.85 18.88 12.67
C THR A 137 -17.15 19.69 12.60
N TYR A 138 -17.96 19.47 11.56
CA TYR A 138 -19.22 20.18 11.35
C TYR A 138 -20.28 19.85 12.42
N THR A 139 -20.27 18.62 12.92
CA THR A 139 -21.21 18.15 13.94
C THR A 139 -20.67 18.26 15.36
N GLN A 140 -19.66 19.11 15.59
CA GLN A 140 -19.09 19.31 16.92
C GLN A 140 -20.17 19.73 17.93
N GLY A 141 -20.23 19.02 19.07
CA GLY A 141 -21.27 19.21 20.08
C GLY A 141 -22.58 18.47 19.86
N ARG A 142 -22.67 17.62 18.81
CA ARG A 142 -23.83 16.74 18.55
C ARG A 142 -23.42 15.27 18.67
N ASP A 143 -24.29 14.43 19.21
CA ASP A 143 -24.04 12.98 19.35
C ASP A 143 -24.38 12.18 18.07
N ILE A 144 -25.20 12.76 17.21
CA ILE A 144 -25.67 12.14 15.95
C ILE A 144 -25.24 13.02 14.78
N VAL A 145 -24.70 12.36 13.77
CA VAL A 145 -24.30 12.92 12.47
C VAL A 145 -25.40 12.75 11.47
#